data_1e97015fb8b0159610bcf284dddd6f52
#
_entry.id   1e97015fb8b0159610bcf284dddd6f52
#
_cell.length_a   1.000
_cell.length_b   1.000
_cell.length_c   1.000
_cell.angle_alpha   90.00
_cell.angle_beta   90.00
_cell.angle_gamma   90.00
#
_symmetry.space_group_name_H-M   'P 1'
#
loop_
_entity.id
_entity.type
_entity.pdbx_description
1 polymer ?
#
loop_
_entity_poly.entity_id
_entity_poly.type
_entity_poly.pdbx_seq_one_letter_code
_entity_poly.pdbx_strand_id
1 'polypeptide(L)'
;MKQLVVTAAVIERNGRILIAQRKPDSHMGLKWEFPGGKLEWGEEPRQGVAREIREELGIEIAVDEVVEVVAHTYADRHIVLIGYRCRYVGGEVQLLDVNAVKWVEPTELLRYDLAPADVPIVERLLQTLA
;
A
#
# COMPACT_ATOMS: atom_id res chain seq x y z
N MET A 1 -9.60 21.61 4.16
CA MET A 1 -8.79 20.44 3.68
C MET A 1 -8.73 19.42 4.81
N LYS A 2 -8.88 18.13 4.47
CA LYS A 2 -8.78 17.03 5.44
C LYS A 2 -7.35 16.57 5.59
N GLN A 3 -7.00 16.16 6.80
CA GLN A 3 -5.78 15.41 7.06
C GLN A 3 -6.15 13.98 7.41
N LEU A 4 -5.57 13.03 6.70
CA LEU A 4 -5.87 11.61 6.86
C LEU A 4 -4.59 10.85 7.19
N VAL A 5 -4.70 9.87 8.08
CA VAL A 5 -3.63 8.89 8.31
C VAL A 5 -3.97 7.65 7.53
N VAL A 6 -3.07 7.24 6.64
CA VAL A 6 -3.28 6.15 5.70
C VAL A 6 -2.14 5.15 5.87
N THR A 7 -2.44 3.87 5.79
CA THR A 7 -1.43 2.83 5.82
C THR A 7 -1.25 2.21 4.44
N ALA A 8 -0.06 1.70 4.20
CA ALA A 8 0.27 0.95 2.99
C ALA A 8 1.05 -0.31 3.37
N ALA A 9 0.76 -1.42 2.72
CA ALA A 9 1.42 -2.70 2.95
C ALA A 9 2.35 -3.03 1.79
N VAL A 10 3.64 -3.12 2.07
CA VAL A 10 4.63 -3.64 1.14
C VAL A 10 4.69 -5.15 1.39
N ILE A 11 3.83 -5.88 0.70
CA ILE A 11 3.62 -7.31 0.93
C ILE A 11 4.58 -8.12 0.07
N GLU A 12 5.45 -8.87 0.74
CA GLU A 12 6.46 -9.69 0.08
C GLU A 12 6.06 -11.16 0.10
N ARG A 13 6.23 -11.81 -1.06
CA ARG A 13 6.04 -13.24 -1.23
C ARG A 13 7.00 -13.73 -2.31
N ASN A 14 7.87 -14.69 -1.96
CA ASN A 14 8.85 -15.25 -2.90
C ASN A 14 9.70 -14.18 -3.61
N GLY A 15 10.08 -13.13 -2.89
CA GLY A 15 10.90 -12.04 -3.41
C GLY A 15 10.15 -11.02 -4.28
N ARG A 16 8.85 -11.18 -4.45
CA ARG A 16 8.00 -10.25 -5.21
C ARG A 16 7.13 -9.43 -4.28
N ILE A 17 6.74 -8.26 -4.76
CA ILE A 17 5.92 -7.28 -4.03
C ILE A 17 4.56 -7.17 -4.71
N LEU A 18 3.50 -7.16 -3.90
CA LEU A 18 2.14 -6.99 -4.40
C LEU A 18 1.81 -5.51 -4.57
N ILE A 19 1.38 -5.14 -5.77
CA ILE A 19 0.81 -3.82 -6.02
C ILE A 19 -0.63 -3.97 -6.50
N ALA A 20 -1.45 -2.96 -6.19
CA ALA A 20 -2.86 -2.93 -6.53
C ALA A 20 -3.15 -1.71 -7.38
N GLN A 21 -4.03 -1.86 -8.35
CA GLN A 21 -4.49 -0.76 -9.18
C GLN A 21 -5.82 -0.25 -8.64
N ARG A 22 -5.90 1.06 -8.43
CA ARG A 22 -7.11 1.71 -7.93
C ARG A 22 -8.22 1.64 -8.96
N LYS A 23 -9.47 1.55 -8.48
CA LYS A 23 -10.65 1.54 -9.34
C LYS A 23 -10.72 2.82 -10.18
N PRO A 24 -11.24 2.76 -11.41
CA PRO A 24 -11.23 3.90 -12.32
C PRO A 24 -12.02 5.12 -11.82
N ASP A 25 -13.05 4.91 -10.99
CA ASP A 25 -13.91 5.97 -10.45
C ASP A 25 -13.47 6.48 -9.07
N SER A 26 -12.33 6.03 -8.58
CA SER A 26 -11.81 6.45 -7.27
C SER A 26 -10.82 7.62 -7.42
N HIS A 27 -10.44 8.21 -6.26
CA HIS A 27 -9.35 9.18 -6.21
C HIS A 27 -8.06 8.53 -6.75
N MET A 28 -7.36 9.23 -7.65
CA MET A 28 -6.17 8.68 -8.33
C MET A 28 -6.48 7.39 -9.09
N GLY A 29 -7.65 7.31 -9.72
CA GLY A 29 -8.12 6.12 -10.42
C GLY A 29 -7.13 5.59 -11.44
N LEU A 30 -7.02 4.26 -11.51
CA LEU A 30 -6.11 3.49 -12.36
C LEU A 30 -4.63 3.63 -12.03
N LYS A 31 -4.26 4.44 -11.03
CA LYS A 31 -2.89 4.46 -10.51
C LYS A 31 -2.61 3.17 -9.75
N TRP A 32 -1.37 2.74 -9.77
CA TRP A 32 -0.90 1.61 -8.97
C TRP A 32 -0.41 2.10 -7.62
N GLU A 33 -0.54 1.27 -6.60
CA GLU A 33 -0.15 1.61 -5.24
C GLU A 33 0.14 0.35 -4.44
N PHE A 34 0.78 0.51 -3.29
CA PHE A 34 0.76 -0.53 -2.28
C PHE A 34 -0.65 -0.55 -1.66
N PRO A 35 -1.26 -1.73 -1.51
CA PRO A 35 -2.60 -1.80 -0.92
C PRO A 35 -2.58 -1.36 0.54
N GLY A 36 -3.71 -0.84 0.99
CA GLY A 36 -3.87 -0.33 2.35
C GLY A 36 -5.07 0.59 2.40
N GLY A 37 -5.11 1.48 3.38
CA GLY A 37 -6.22 2.40 3.50
C GLY A 37 -6.15 3.27 4.75
N LYS A 38 -7.24 4.00 4.95
CA LYS A 38 -7.37 4.96 6.05
C LYS A 38 -7.46 4.24 7.38
N LEU A 39 -6.77 4.78 8.39
CA LEU A 39 -6.98 4.34 9.76
C LEU A 39 -8.32 4.86 10.26
N GLU A 40 -9.00 4.04 11.02
CA GLU A 40 -10.18 4.46 11.76
C GLU A 40 -9.74 5.20 13.02
N TRP A 41 -10.65 6.02 13.57
CA TRP A 41 -10.34 6.76 14.78
C TRP A 41 -9.98 5.80 15.92
N GLY A 42 -8.83 6.03 16.55
CA GLY A 42 -8.36 5.22 17.67
C GLY A 42 -7.76 3.86 17.28
N GLU A 43 -7.67 3.56 15.99
CA GLU A 43 -7.15 2.28 15.51
C GLU A 43 -5.62 2.24 15.58
N GLU A 44 -5.07 1.12 16.07
CA GLU A 44 -3.62 0.90 16.06
C GLU A 44 -3.18 0.65 14.62
N PRO A 45 -2.11 1.34 14.12
CA PRO A 45 -1.75 1.30 12.68
C PRO A 45 -1.46 -0.09 12.12
N ARG A 46 -0.77 -0.97 12.86
CA ARG A 46 -0.47 -2.33 12.36
C ARG A 46 -1.73 -3.18 12.23
N GLN A 47 -2.66 -3.02 13.17
CA GLN A 47 -3.96 -3.69 13.08
C GLN A 47 -4.77 -3.12 11.92
N GLY A 48 -4.69 -1.81 11.70
CA GLY A 48 -5.40 -1.12 10.63
C GLY A 48 -4.97 -1.58 9.25
N VAL A 49 -3.67 -1.68 8.99
CA VAL A 49 -3.19 -2.13 7.68
C VAL A 49 -3.59 -3.59 7.44
N ALA A 50 -3.51 -4.45 8.45
CA ALA A 50 -3.93 -5.85 8.30
C ALA A 50 -5.43 -5.96 8.00
N ARG A 51 -6.25 -5.14 8.67
CA ARG A 51 -7.69 -5.06 8.42
C ARG A 51 -7.98 -4.62 6.98
N GLU A 52 -7.33 -3.55 6.53
CA GLU A 52 -7.52 -3.04 5.16
C GLU A 52 -7.18 -4.10 4.11
N ILE A 53 -6.10 -4.85 4.33
CA ILE A 53 -5.71 -5.90 3.39
C ILE A 53 -6.75 -7.03 3.35
N ARG A 54 -7.31 -7.42 4.50
CA ARG A 54 -8.41 -8.40 4.51
C ARG A 54 -9.63 -7.89 3.75
N GLU A 55 -9.99 -6.62 3.94
CA GLU A 55 -11.15 -6.01 3.28
C GLU A 55 -10.97 -5.87 1.78
N GLU A 56 -9.77 -5.49 1.33
CA GLU A 56 -9.52 -5.22 -0.09
C GLU A 56 -9.15 -6.46 -0.89
N LEU A 57 -8.40 -7.39 -0.28
CA LEU A 57 -7.78 -8.50 -1.00
C LEU A 57 -8.11 -9.88 -0.44
N GLY A 58 -8.74 -9.96 0.74
CA GLY A 58 -9.14 -11.24 1.34
C GLY A 58 -7.99 -12.11 1.80
N ILE A 59 -6.81 -11.54 2.02
CA ILE A 59 -5.63 -12.28 2.48
C ILE A 59 -5.19 -11.86 3.87
N GLU A 60 -4.38 -12.71 4.51
CA GLU A 60 -3.77 -12.44 5.81
C GLU A 60 -2.30 -12.10 5.62
N ILE A 61 -1.83 -11.11 6.37
CA ILE A 61 -0.43 -10.67 6.36
C ILE A 61 0.11 -10.59 7.79
N ALA A 62 1.42 -10.71 7.91
CA ALA A 62 2.15 -10.36 9.11
C ALA A 62 2.82 -9.01 8.87
N VAL A 63 2.65 -8.09 9.81
CA VAL A 63 3.14 -6.72 9.69
C VAL A 63 4.44 -6.59 10.46
N ASP A 64 5.50 -6.18 9.76
CA ASP A 64 6.84 -6.03 10.33
C ASP A 64 7.15 -4.53 10.56
N GLU A 65 8.35 -4.07 10.22
CA GLU A 65 8.79 -2.69 10.49
C GLU A 65 8.26 -1.69 9.46
N VAL A 66 8.32 -0.41 9.84
CA VAL A 66 8.02 0.70 8.94
C VAL A 66 9.12 0.80 7.88
N VAL A 67 8.73 0.90 6.61
CA VAL A 67 9.65 1.20 5.51
C VAL A 67 9.88 2.70 5.41
N GLU A 68 8.80 3.48 5.40
CA GLU A 68 8.86 4.94 5.27
C GLU A 68 7.55 5.55 5.75
N VAL A 69 7.64 6.81 6.21
CA VAL A 69 6.48 7.65 6.50
C VAL A 69 6.53 8.82 5.54
N VAL A 70 5.43 9.05 4.83
CA VAL A 70 5.35 10.06 3.77
C VAL A 70 4.24 11.05 4.07
N ALA A 71 4.53 12.34 4.05
CA ALA A 71 3.51 13.39 4.07
C ALA A 71 3.33 13.88 2.63
N HIS A 72 2.10 13.88 2.12
CA HIS A 72 1.82 14.30 0.76
C HIS A 72 0.50 15.08 0.71
N THR A 73 0.50 16.19 -0.02
CA THR A 73 -0.70 17.01 -0.19
C THR A 73 -1.24 16.82 -1.61
N TYR A 74 -2.45 16.26 -1.71
CA TYR A 74 -3.23 16.28 -2.95
C TYR A 74 -4.11 17.51 -2.97
N ALA A 75 -4.77 17.79 -4.10
CA ALA A 75 -5.58 18.99 -4.28
C ALA A 75 -6.66 19.17 -3.19
N ASP A 76 -7.23 18.07 -2.70
CA ASP A 76 -8.37 18.09 -1.78
C ASP A 76 -8.07 17.56 -0.38
N ARG A 77 -6.84 17.04 -0.15
CA ARG A 77 -6.50 16.41 1.11
C ARG A 77 -4.99 16.37 1.36
N HIS A 78 -4.64 16.32 2.64
CA HIS A 78 -3.28 16.05 3.08
C HIS A 78 -3.26 14.65 3.70
N ILE A 79 -2.30 13.83 3.33
CA ILE A 79 -2.17 12.49 3.93
C ILE A 79 -0.83 12.32 4.63
N VAL A 80 -0.85 11.54 5.70
CA VAL A 80 0.35 10.96 6.30
C VAL A 80 0.24 9.47 6.03
N LEU A 81 1.13 8.98 5.17
CA LEU A 81 1.14 7.59 4.72
C LEU A 81 2.22 6.83 5.45
N ILE A 82 1.83 5.75 6.14
CA ILE A 82 2.77 4.89 6.85
C ILE A 82 2.89 3.59 6.06
N GLY A 83 4.06 3.37 5.45
CA GLY A 83 4.33 2.15 4.70
C GLY A 83 5.01 1.11 5.59
N TYR A 84 4.38 -0.06 5.72
CA TYR A 84 4.91 -1.19 6.50
C TYR A 84 5.42 -2.28 5.58
N ARG A 85 6.57 -2.86 5.94
CA ARG A 85 6.99 -4.13 5.36
C ARG A 85 6.11 -5.24 5.94
N CYS A 86 5.57 -6.09 5.05
CA CYS A 86 4.65 -7.15 5.44
C CYS A 86 5.03 -8.45 4.75
N ARG A 87 4.64 -9.58 5.37
CA ARG A 87 4.81 -10.91 4.80
C ARG A 87 3.44 -11.50 4.51
N TYR A 88 3.32 -12.13 3.34
CA TYR A 88 2.13 -12.92 3.01
C TYR A 88 2.05 -14.14 3.95
N VAL A 89 0.90 -14.34 4.57
CA VAL A 89 0.68 -15.46 5.50
C VAL A 89 -0.30 -16.48 4.91
N GLY A 90 -1.38 -16.05 4.30
CA GLY A 90 -2.36 -16.99 3.77
C GLY A 90 -3.53 -16.34 3.04
N GLY A 91 -4.35 -17.18 2.45
CA GLY A 91 -5.52 -16.77 1.65
C GLY A 91 -5.20 -16.60 0.19
N GLU A 92 -6.24 -16.61 -0.64
CA GLU A 92 -6.11 -16.32 -2.07
C GLU A 92 -6.46 -14.85 -2.31
N VAL A 93 -5.63 -14.16 -3.12
CA VAL A 93 -5.88 -12.77 -3.46
C VAL A 93 -7.18 -12.65 -4.24
N GLN A 94 -8.08 -11.80 -3.75
CA GLN A 94 -9.36 -11.50 -4.38
C GLN A 94 -9.43 -10.00 -4.66
N LEU A 95 -10.13 -9.63 -5.73
CA LEU A 95 -10.31 -8.22 -6.10
C LEU A 95 -11.60 -7.70 -5.44
N LEU A 96 -11.56 -7.49 -4.13
CA LEU A 96 -12.74 -7.08 -3.36
C LEU A 96 -12.99 -5.57 -3.44
N ASP A 97 -11.91 -4.77 -3.48
CA ASP A 97 -12.03 -3.32 -3.59
C ASP A 97 -10.86 -2.69 -4.38
N VAL A 98 -10.35 -3.39 -5.36
CA VAL A 98 -9.31 -2.91 -6.27
C VAL A 98 -9.65 -3.35 -7.69
N ASN A 99 -9.09 -2.66 -8.68
CA ASN A 99 -9.32 -2.98 -10.09
C ASN A 99 -8.49 -4.17 -10.56
N ALA A 100 -7.23 -4.26 -10.11
CA ALA A 100 -6.29 -5.31 -10.49
C ALA A 100 -5.18 -5.43 -9.47
N VAL A 101 -4.45 -6.53 -9.49
CA VAL A 101 -3.23 -6.72 -8.68
C VAL A 101 -2.13 -7.33 -9.54
N LYS A 102 -0.88 -7.09 -9.14
CA LYS A 102 0.29 -7.74 -9.72
C LYS A 102 1.32 -8.01 -8.65
N TRP A 103 1.99 -9.15 -8.77
CA TRP A 103 3.22 -9.45 -8.04
C TRP A 103 4.38 -9.06 -8.92
N VAL A 104 5.22 -8.14 -8.47
CA VAL A 104 6.30 -7.56 -9.28
C VAL A 104 7.65 -7.67 -8.58
N GLU A 105 8.71 -7.71 -9.37
CA GLU A 105 10.06 -7.60 -8.83
C GLU A 105 10.25 -6.19 -8.26
N PRO A 106 10.92 -6.03 -7.09
CA PRO A 106 11.14 -4.71 -6.51
C PRO A 106 11.76 -3.70 -7.48
N THR A 107 12.70 -4.15 -8.30
CA THR A 107 13.40 -3.29 -9.28
C THR A 107 12.49 -2.80 -10.41
N GLU A 108 11.30 -3.36 -10.56
CA GLU A 108 10.33 -2.97 -11.59
C GLU A 108 9.27 -1.98 -11.10
N LEU A 109 9.22 -1.72 -9.79
CA LEU A 109 8.16 -0.89 -9.19
C LEU A 109 8.06 0.50 -9.83
N LEU A 110 9.19 1.16 -10.12
CA LEU A 110 9.17 2.51 -10.71
C LEU A 110 8.74 2.54 -12.17
N ARG A 111 8.54 1.38 -12.81
CA ARG A 111 8.01 1.30 -14.18
C ARG A 111 6.50 1.45 -14.24
N TYR A 112 5.82 1.35 -13.09
CA TYR A 112 4.38 1.47 -13.02
C TYR A 112 3.96 2.90 -12.76
N ASP A 113 2.74 3.25 -13.17
CA ASP A 113 2.14 4.56 -12.94
C ASP A 113 1.63 4.62 -11.49
N LEU A 114 2.54 4.95 -10.58
CA LEU A 114 2.30 4.91 -9.14
C LEU A 114 1.58 6.15 -8.65
N ALA A 115 0.72 5.99 -7.64
CA ALA A 115 0.20 7.13 -6.87
C ALA A 115 1.40 7.89 -6.29
N PRO A 116 1.43 9.23 -6.41
CA PRO A 116 2.60 10.02 -6.01
C PRO A 116 3.09 9.78 -4.59
N ALA A 117 2.18 9.58 -3.64
CA ALA A 117 2.55 9.37 -2.24
C ALA A 117 3.31 8.05 -2.01
N ASP A 118 3.18 7.07 -2.93
CA ASP A 118 3.83 5.77 -2.79
C ASP A 118 5.27 5.79 -3.29
N VAL A 119 5.63 6.75 -4.13
CA VAL A 119 6.97 6.82 -4.74
C VAL A 119 8.10 6.86 -3.69
N PRO A 120 8.02 7.68 -2.62
CA PRO A 120 9.06 7.67 -1.60
C PRO A 120 9.21 6.33 -0.89
N ILE A 121 8.12 5.56 -0.74
CA ILE A 121 8.19 4.22 -0.16
C ILE A 121 9.01 3.30 -1.07
N VAL A 122 8.76 3.35 -2.39
CA VAL A 122 9.50 2.57 -3.37
C VAL A 122 10.99 2.94 -3.34
N GLU A 123 11.29 4.24 -3.32
CA GLU A 123 12.68 4.72 -3.28
C GLU A 123 13.41 4.20 -2.04
N ARG A 124 12.75 4.25 -0.88
CA ARG A 124 13.33 3.73 0.36
C ARG A 124 13.55 2.22 0.29
N LEU A 125 12.56 1.50 -0.24
CA LEU A 125 12.66 0.04 -0.39
C LEU A 125 13.85 -0.34 -1.28
N LEU A 126 14.04 0.35 -2.40
CA LEU A 126 15.16 0.09 -3.31
C LEU A 126 16.51 0.37 -2.67
N GLN A 127 16.60 1.37 -1.80
CA GLN A 127 17.85 1.66 -1.05
C GLN A 127 18.23 0.49 -0.15
N THR A 128 17.26 -0.20 0.45
CA THR A 128 17.54 -1.33 1.34
C THR A 128 17.96 -2.60 0.59
N LEU A 129 17.75 -2.65 -0.72
CA LEU A 129 18.15 -3.77 -1.57
C LEU A 129 19.57 -3.61 -2.15
N ALA A 130 20.10 -2.42 -2.07
CA ALA A 130 21.41 -2.10 -2.64
C ALA A 130 22.55 -2.63 -1.77
#